data_c4482822c6dbfe3d358c521225c7d3a8
#
_entry.id   c4482822c6dbfe3d358c521225c7d3a8
#
_cell.length_a   1.000
_cell.length_b   1.000
_cell.length_c   1.000
_cell.angle_alpha   90.00
_cell.angle_beta   90.00
_cell.angle_gamma   90.00
#
_symmetry.space_group_name_H-M   'P 1'
#
loop_
_entity.id
_entity.type
_entity.pdbx_description
1 polymer ?
#
loop_
_entity_poly.entity_id
_entity_poly.type
_entity_poly.pdbx_seq_one_letter_code
_entity_poly.pdbx_strand_id
1 'polypeptide(L)'
;MFDANELASPDANYFTVIYKDIYDVTIKSNNTGHYWSLHSPGYPEPGTVIIFHSHFASCPYHQHGRATSLRQAVKSIKSHDRFQLNGRKPVRR
;
A
#
# COMPACT_ATOMS: atom_id res chain seq x y z
N MET A 1 -3.92 8.73 11.39
CA MET A 1 -4.47 7.58 12.13
C MET A 1 -5.58 6.95 11.29
N PHE A 2 -5.53 5.64 11.10
CA PHE A 2 -6.52 4.93 10.29
C PHE A 2 -7.76 4.61 11.12
N ASP A 3 -8.94 4.76 10.52
CA ASP A 3 -10.19 4.32 11.16
C ASP A 3 -10.51 2.86 10.78
N ALA A 4 -11.57 2.30 11.38
CA ALA A 4 -11.97 0.91 11.15
C ALA A 4 -12.34 0.63 9.69
N ASN A 5 -12.98 1.59 9.02
CA ASN A 5 -13.35 1.44 7.61
C ASN A 5 -12.11 1.43 6.71
N GLU A 6 -11.13 2.26 7.03
CA GLU A 6 -9.86 2.28 6.30
C GLU A 6 -9.08 0.97 6.50
N LEU A 7 -9.03 0.46 7.73
CA LEU A 7 -8.33 -0.79 8.04
C LEU A 7 -8.98 -1.99 7.36
N ALA A 8 -10.25 -1.91 7.02
CA ALA A 8 -10.97 -2.95 6.27
C ALA A 8 -10.82 -2.81 4.76
N SER A 9 -10.22 -1.70 4.26
CA SER A 9 -10.17 -1.42 2.83
C SER A 9 -9.26 -2.33 2.01
N PRO A 10 -8.14 -2.89 2.52
CA PRO A 10 -7.35 -3.84 1.74
C PRO A 10 -8.16 -5.12 1.48
N ASP A 11 -8.32 -5.46 0.19
CA ASP A 11 -9.08 -6.61 -0.24
C ASP A 11 -8.31 -7.91 0.05
N ALA A 12 -8.89 -8.80 0.85
CA ALA A 12 -8.26 -10.06 1.24
C ALA A 12 -8.02 -11.01 0.06
N ASN A 13 -8.71 -10.84 -1.04
CA ASN A 13 -8.47 -11.63 -2.26
C ASN A 13 -7.27 -11.11 -3.04
N TYR A 14 -6.92 -9.84 -2.87
CA TYR A 14 -5.82 -9.19 -3.59
C TYR A 14 -4.56 -9.11 -2.73
N PHE A 15 -4.72 -8.89 -1.45
CA PHE A 15 -3.61 -8.66 -0.51
C PHE A 15 -3.62 -9.68 0.63
N THR A 16 -2.43 -10.02 1.09
CA THR A 16 -2.24 -10.68 2.38
C THR A 16 -1.87 -9.60 3.40
N VAL A 17 -2.68 -9.44 4.44
CA VAL A 17 -2.40 -8.49 5.52
C VAL A 17 -1.44 -9.15 6.49
N ILE A 18 -0.26 -8.56 6.65
CA ILE A 18 0.80 -9.08 7.52
C ILE A 18 0.72 -8.44 8.89
N TYR A 19 0.45 -7.14 8.94
CA TYR A 19 0.34 -6.38 10.17
C TYR A 19 -0.61 -5.20 9.96
N LYS A 20 -1.40 -4.87 10.95
CA LYS A 20 -2.18 -3.63 10.92
C LYS A 20 -2.48 -3.09 12.31
N ASP A 21 -2.37 -1.78 12.45
CA ASP A 21 -2.87 -1.02 13.58
C ASP A 21 -3.33 0.36 13.09
N ILE A 22 -3.64 1.25 14.00
CA ILE A 22 -4.18 2.58 13.64
C ILE A 22 -3.16 3.50 12.98
N TYR A 23 -1.87 3.15 13.00
CA TYR A 23 -0.81 3.95 12.39
C TYR A 23 -0.10 3.27 11.23
N ASP A 24 -0.08 1.95 11.21
CA ASP A 24 0.71 1.19 10.24
C ASP A 24 -0.07 -0.01 9.70
N VAL A 25 0.02 -0.22 8.40
CA VAL A 25 -0.53 -1.39 7.72
C VAL A 25 0.56 -1.96 6.82
N THR A 26 0.91 -3.22 7.03
CA THR A 26 1.84 -3.95 6.16
C THR A 26 1.08 -5.02 5.40
N ILE A 27 1.13 -4.95 4.08
CA ILE A 27 0.43 -5.87 3.20
C ILE A 27 1.37 -6.40 2.11
N LYS A 28 1.01 -7.55 1.56
CA LYS A 28 1.69 -8.16 0.43
C LYS A 28 0.70 -8.28 -0.72
N SER A 29 1.08 -7.79 -1.90
CA SER A 29 0.32 -7.98 -3.13
C SER A 29 0.46 -9.41 -3.59
N ASN A 30 -0.62 -10.18 -3.61
CA ASN A 30 -0.58 -11.60 -3.96
C ASN A 30 -0.17 -11.82 -5.43
N ASN A 31 -0.47 -10.86 -6.30
CA ASN A 31 -0.18 -10.95 -7.73
C ASN A 31 1.31 -10.75 -8.07
N THR A 32 1.99 -9.88 -7.36
CA THR A 32 3.38 -9.51 -7.64
C THR A 32 4.37 -10.03 -6.61
N GLY A 33 3.88 -10.38 -5.41
CA GLY A 33 4.72 -10.74 -4.29
C GLY A 33 5.44 -9.57 -3.63
N HIS A 34 5.11 -8.34 -4.01
CA HIS A 34 5.71 -7.14 -3.44
C HIS A 34 5.10 -6.81 -2.08
N TYR A 35 5.92 -6.23 -1.21
CA TYR A 35 5.50 -5.82 0.14
C TYR A 35 5.30 -4.31 0.18
N TRP A 36 4.30 -3.88 0.94
CA TRP A 36 3.94 -2.49 1.10
C TRP A 36 3.73 -2.18 2.57
N SER A 37 4.32 -1.10 3.04
CA SER A 37 4.07 -0.58 4.37
C SER A 37 3.44 0.80 4.25
N LEU A 38 2.27 0.98 4.86
CA LEU A 38 1.46 2.18 4.76
C LEU A 38 1.41 2.82 6.13
N HIS A 39 1.99 4.01 6.25
CA HIS A 39 2.13 4.68 7.53
C HIS A 39 1.29 5.96 7.58
N SER A 40 0.54 6.13 8.67
CA SER A 40 -0.17 7.37 8.98
C SER A 40 0.65 8.15 10.01
N PRO A 41 1.24 9.29 9.65
CA PRO A 41 2.04 10.07 10.60
C PRO A 41 1.19 10.70 11.72
N GLY A 42 -0.12 10.82 11.52
CA GLY A 42 -0.97 11.49 12.48
C GLY A 42 -0.77 13.00 12.46
N TYR A 43 -0.71 13.61 13.65
CA TYR A 43 -0.44 15.04 13.74
C TYR A 43 1.01 15.35 13.34
N PRO A 44 1.33 16.42 12.54
CA PRO A 44 0.38 17.45 12.08
C PRO A 44 -0.30 17.16 10.73
N GLU A 45 -0.13 15.98 10.17
CA GLU A 45 -0.67 15.62 8.84
C GLU A 45 -1.66 14.46 8.93
N PRO A 46 -2.81 14.62 9.60
CA PRO A 46 -3.69 13.49 9.93
C PRO A 46 -4.31 12.79 8.73
N GLY A 47 -4.39 13.42 7.58
CA GLY A 47 -4.97 12.82 6.38
C GLY A 47 -3.94 12.19 5.45
N THR A 48 -2.66 12.23 5.78
CA THR A 48 -1.60 11.76 4.89
C THR A 48 -1.26 10.31 5.16
N VAL A 49 -1.06 9.53 4.10
CA VAL A 49 -0.56 8.16 4.17
C VAL A 49 0.76 8.11 3.39
N ILE A 50 1.82 7.66 4.04
CA ILE A 50 3.13 7.49 3.41
C ILE A 50 3.23 6.03 2.98
N ILE A 51 3.54 5.81 1.70
CA ILE A 51 3.62 4.48 1.09
C ILE A 51 5.08 4.07 0.96
N PHE A 52 5.45 2.97 1.60
CA PHE A 52 6.76 2.35 1.47
C PHE A 52 6.63 1.04 0.71
N HIS A 53 7.64 0.70 -0.07
CA HIS A 53 7.63 -0.44 -0.98
C HIS A 53 8.90 -1.28 -0.82
N SER A 54 8.75 -2.60 -0.89
CA SER A 54 9.86 -3.54 -0.99
C SER A 54 9.49 -4.67 -1.95
N HIS A 55 10.44 -5.11 -2.78
CA HIS A 55 10.23 -6.21 -3.71
C HIS A 55 10.30 -7.58 -3.03
N PHE A 56 11.03 -7.68 -1.94
CA PHE A 56 11.22 -8.93 -1.20
C PHE A 56 11.13 -8.66 0.30
N ALA A 57 10.72 -9.68 1.06
CA ALA A 57 10.60 -9.56 2.51
C ALA A 57 11.94 -9.19 3.19
N SER A 58 13.07 -9.61 2.61
CA SER A 58 14.41 -9.36 3.15
C SER A 58 15.01 -8.02 2.73
N CYS A 59 14.37 -7.31 1.80
CA CYS A 59 14.88 -6.02 1.32
C CYS A 59 14.37 -4.87 2.18
N PRO A 60 15.19 -3.82 2.37
CA PRO A 60 14.71 -2.62 3.03
C PRO A 60 13.57 -1.96 2.25
N TYR A 61 12.63 -1.36 2.97
CA TYR A 61 11.58 -0.55 2.35
C TYR A 61 12.15 0.79 1.90
N HIS A 62 11.64 1.29 0.78
CA HIS A 62 11.92 2.65 0.31
C HIS A 62 10.62 3.40 0.11
N GLN A 63 10.64 4.71 0.26
CA GLN A 63 9.44 5.52 0.09
C GLN A 63 9.02 5.49 -1.38
N HIS A 64 7.77 5.07 -1.63
CA HIS A 64 7.19 5.02 -2.97
C HIS A 64 6.38 6.29 -3.29
N GLY A 65 5.64 6.80 -2.31
CA GLY A 65 4.81 7.97 -2.52
C GLY A 65 3.91 8.27 -1.32
N ARG A 66 2.90 9.09 -1.55
CA ARG A 66 1.93 9.50 -0.54
C ARG A 66 0.52 9.39 -1.09
N ALA A 67 -0.43 9.26 -0.17
CA ALA A 67 -1.86 9.27 -0.50
C ALA A 67 -2.60 10.08 0.57
N THR A 68 -3.86 10.40 0.31
CA THR A 68 -4.69 11.17 1.23
C THR A 68 -5.54 10.29 2.12
N SER A 69 -5.55 8.98 1.87
CA SER A 69 -6.25 7.99 2.69
C SER A 69 -5.65 6.61 2.44
N LEU A 70 -5.92 5.67 3.35
CA LEU A 70 -5.51 4.28 3.16
C LEU A 70 -6.17 3.66 1.92
N ARG A 71 -7.44 3.99 1.68
CA ARG A 71 -8.17 3.53 0.51
C ARG A 71 -7.53 4.01 -0.79
N GLN A 72 -7.09 5.26 -0.84
CA GLN A 72 -6.38 5.81 -1.99
C GLN A 72 -5.00 5.16 -2.14
N ALA A 73 -4.30 4.88 -1.04
CA ALA A 73 -3.02 4.19 -1.06
C ALA A 73 -3.16 2.79 -1.67
N VAL A 74 -4.18 2.04 -1.25
CA VAL A 74 -4.48 0.71 -1.81
C VAL A 74 -4.76 0.79 -3.32
N LYS A 75 -5.49 1.81 -3.75
CA LYS A 75 -5.79 2.04 -5.17
C LYS A 75 -4.51 2.32 -5.98
N SER A 76 -3.61 3.12 -5.41
CA SER A 76 -2.31 3.42 -6.01
C SER A 76 -1.45 2.16 -6.13
N ILE A 77 -1.45 1.30 -5.13
CA ILE A 77 -0.72 0.03 -5.15
C ILE A 77 -1.26 -0.88 -6.25
N LYS A 78 -2.57 -1.00 -6.39
CA LYS A 78 -3.19 -1.80 -7.46
C LYS A 78 -2.79 -1.29 -8.85
N SER A 79 -2.72 0.02 -9.02
CA SER A 79 -2.28 0.65 -10.26
C SER A 79 -0.81 0.32 -10.56
N HIS A 80 0.05 0.38 -9.55
CA HIS A 80 1.46 0.01 -9.68
C HIS A 80 1.63 -1.47 -10.02
N ASP A 81 0.85 -2.34 -9.39
CA ASP A 81 0.88 -3.78 -9.68
C ASP A 81 0.50 -4.06 -11.14
N ARG A 82 -0.50 -3.36 -11.68
CA ARG A 82 -0.85 -3.49 -13.10
C ARG A 82 0.30 -3.08 -14.01
N PHE A 83 1.00 -2.01 -13.65
CA PHE A 83 2.17 -1.56 -14.39
C PHE A 83 3.26 -2.64 -14.40
N GLN A 84 3.54 -3.26 -13.25
CA GLN A 84 4.50 -4.35 -13.13
C GLN A 84 4.08 -5.58 -13.94
N LEU A 85 2.82 -5.99 -13.81
CA LEU A 85 2.29 -7.16 -14.52
C LEU A 85 2.22 -6.96 -16.03
N ASN A 86 2.16 -5.70 -16.48
CA ASN A 86 2.16 -5.34 -17.91
C ASN A 86 3.57 -5.13 -18.46
N GLY A 87 4.60 -5.74 -17.85
CA GLY A 87 5.99 -5.64 -18.29
C GLY A 87 6.58 -4.24 -18.12
N ARG A 88 6.10 -3.49 -17.14
CA ARG A 88 6.51 -2.10 -16.86
C ARG A 88 6.18 -1.13 -17.99
N LYS A 89 5.13 -1.41 -18.74
CA LYS A 89 4.59 -0.51 -19.75
C LYS A 89 3.31 0.13 -19.22
N PRO A 90 3.03 1.40 -19.56
CA PRO A 90 1.77 2.02 -19.16
C PRO A 90 0.57 1.21 -19.64
N VAL A 91 -0.42 1.09 -18.76
CA VAL A 91 -1.68 0.43 -19.12
C VAL A 91 -2.47 1.35 -20.04
N ARG A 92 -2.82 0.86 -21.21
CA ARG A 92 -3.67 1.59 -22.15
C ARG A 92 -5.13 1.28 -21.91
N ARG A 93 -5.94 2.28 -22.13
CA ARG A 93 -7.40 2.15 -22.04
C ARG A 93 -8.01 2.33 -23.43
#